data_ef3bc41fb0225df8d552419e5abcde13
#
_entry.id   ef3bc41fb0225df8d552419e5abcde13
#
_cell.length_a   1.000
_cell.length_b   1.000
_cell.length_c   1.000
_cell.angle_alpha   90.00
_cell.angle_beta   90.00
_cell.angle_gamma   90.00
#
_symmetry.space_group_name_H-M   'P 1'
#
loop_
_entity.id
_entity.type
_entity.pdbx_description
1 polymer ?
#
loop_
_entity_poly.entity_id
_entity_poly.type
_entity_poly.pdbx_seq_one_letter_code
_entity_poly.pdbx_strand_id
1 'polypeptide(L)'
;MRKWMMAILALSATTPAARAQDPAAGQNSFTLCAICHAVGEGAQNKLGPILNGLDGRRSGSVAGYDYSDAMKNAGIVWSEATVKEFIANPAAKVPGTKMTLSFTRGDKDATDLWAYIKQFGPDGKIK
;
A
#
# COMPACT_ATOMS: atom_id res chain seq x y z
N MET A 1 5.59 -31.34 -59.71
CA MET A 1 5.87 -30.14 -58.85
C MET A 1 5.22 -30.38 -57.51
N ARG A 2 6.02 -30.67 -56.48
CA ARG A 2 5.52 -30.87 -55.12
C ARG A 2 5.57 -29.53 -54.41
N LYS A 3 4.42 -28.97 -54.09
CA LYS A 3 4.34 -27.75 -53.23
C LYS A 3 4.54 -28.17 -51.77
N TRP A 4 5.62 -27.76 -51.18
CA TRP A 4 5.87 -27.90 -49.75
C TRP A 4 5.14 -26.77 -49.05
N MET A 5 4.03 -27.08 -48.38
CA MET A 5 3.38 -26.16 -47.46
C MET A 5 4.17 -26.21 -46.14
N MET A 6 4.95 -25.18 -45.86
CA MET A 6 5.52 -24.96 -44.53
C MET A 6 4.41 -24.48 -43.61
N ALA A 7 4.01 -25.32 -42.68
CA ALA A 7 3.15 -24.93 -41.57
C ALA A 7 4.00 -24.18 -40.57
N ILE A 8 3.79 -22.88 -40.48
CA ILE A 8 4.40 -22.05 -39.42
C ILE A 8 3.60 -22.30 -38.14
N LEU A 9 4.18 -23.08 -37.21
CA LEU A 9 3.64 -23.21 -35.86
C LEU A 9 3.89 -21.89 -35.14
N ALA A 10 2.86 -21.08 -35.00
CA ALA A 10 2.91 -19.92 -34.14
C ALA A 10 2.94 -20.39 -32.67
N LEU A 11 4.11 -20.31 -32.04
CA LEU A 11 4.27 -20.57 -30.62
C LEU A 11 3.68 -19.37 -29.85
N SER A 12 2.44 -19.50 -29.37
CA SER A 12 1.84 -18.51 -28.50
C SER A 12 2.57 -18.57 -27.17
N ALA A 13 3.51 -17.66 -26.95
CA ALA A 13 4.10 -17.46 -25.63
C ALA A 13 3.03 -16.87 -24.72
N THR A 14 2.42 -17.69 -23.88
CA THR A 14 1.61 -17.22 -22.76
C THR A 14 2.56 -16.67 -21.71
N THR A 15 2.75 -15.34 -21.68
CA THR A 15 3.38 -14.68 -20.54
C THR A 15 2.48 -14.90 -19.33
N PRO A 16 3.01 -15.42 -18.19
CA PRO A 16 2.22 -15.47 -16.96
C PRO A 16 1.81 -14.04 -16.63
N ALA A 17 0.50 -13.79 -16.55
CA ALA A 17 -0.01 -12.51 -16.10
C ALA A 17 0.59 -12.24 -14.72
N ALA A 18 1.33 -11.12 -14.56
CA ALA A 18 1.72 -10.63 -13.26
C ALA A 18 0.45 -10.55 -12.40
N ARG A 19 0.48 -11.13 -11.18
CA ARG A 19 -0.68 -11.08 -10.30
C ARG A 19 -1.07 -9.63 -10.11
N ALA A 20 -2.24 -9.25 -10.62
CA ALA A 20 -2.81 -7.94 -10.41
C ALA A 20 -3.02 -7.72 -8.91
N GLN A 21 -2.68 -6.53 -8.42
CA GLN A 21 -3.04 -6.07 -7.09
C GLN A 21 -4.56 -6.07 -6.95
N ASP A 22 -5.06 -6.55 -5.83
CA ASP A 22 -6.50 -6.67 -5.57
C ASP A 22 -6.95 -5.67 -4.49
N PRO A 23 -7.54 -4.52 -4.89
CA PRO A 23 -8.04 -3.53 -3.93
C PRO A 23 -9.17 -4.06 -3.05
N ALA A 24 -10.00 -4.98 -3.54
CA ALA A 24 -11.09 -5.56 -2.76
C ALA A 24 -10.54 -6.46 -1.64
N ALA A 25 -9.53 -7.28 -1.92
CA ALA A 25 -8.82 -8.04 -0.91
C ALA A 25 -8.07 -7.11 0.06
N GLY A 26 -7.50 -6.02 -0.44
CA GLY A 26 -6.85 -4.99 0.36
C GLY A 26 -7.81 -4.30 1.33
N GLN A 27 -9.05 -4.06 0.92
CA GLN A 27 -10.10 -3.52 1.80
C GLN A 27 -10.39 -4.44 2.97
N ASN A 28 -10.42 -5.74 2.74
CA ASN A 28 -10.58 -6.71 3.82
C ASN A 28 -9.41 -6.67 4.80
N SER A 29 -8.18 -6.59 4.30
CA SER A 29 -6.99 -6.44 5.14
C SER A 29 -6.97 -5.12 5.91
N PHE A 30 -7.53 -4.05 5.34
CA PHE A 30 -7.61 -2.74 5.96
C PHE A 30 -8.44 -2.73 7.24
N THR A 31 -9.31 -3.70 7.46
CA THR A 31 -10.09 -3.81 8.70
C THR A 31 -9.20 -3.80 9.96
N LEU A 32 -7.99 -4.34 9.87
CA LEU A 32 -7.01 -4.26 10.96
C LEU A 32 -6.49 -2.84 11.18
N CYS A 33 -6.32 -2.09 10.10
CA CYS A 33 -5.83 -0.72 10.15
C CYS A 33 -6.92 0.26 10.59
N ALA A 34 -8.18 -0.04 10.28
CA ALA A 34 -9.33 0.82 10.55
C ALA A 34 -9.60 1.05 12.05
N ILE A 35 -9.00 0.25 12.92
CA ILE A 35 -9.05 0.46 14.38
C ILE A 35 -8.40 1.81 14.72
N CYS A 36 -7.33 2.17 14.03
CA CYS A 36 -6.51 3.35 14.31
C CYS A 36 -6.50 4.38 13.18
N HIS A 37 -6.76 3.98 11.96
CA HIS A 37 -6.68 4.82 10.77
C HIS A 37 -8.01 4.92 10.05
N ALA A 38 -8.15 5.94 9.21
CA ALA A 38 -9.30 6.11 8.34
C ALA A 38 -8.86 6.54 6.93
N VAL A 39 -9.66 6.20 5.94
CA VAL A 39 -9.55 6.66 4.55
C VAL A 39 -10.92 7.09 4.05
N GLY A 40 -10.93 7.88 2.99
CA GLY A 40 -12.15 8.33 2.34
C GLY A 40 -12.48 9.80 2.62
N GLU A 41 -13.55 10.28 1.97
CA GLU A 41 -14.02 11.63 2.19
C GLU A 41 -14.51 11.79 3.64
N GLY A 42 -14.14 12.90 4.26
CA GLY A 42 -14.49 13.17 5.66
C GLY A 42 -13.72 12.37 6.70
N ALA A 43 -12.74 11.56 6.28
CA ALA A 43 -11.89 10.83 7.22
C ALA A 43 -11.14 11.79 8.15
N GLN A 44 -11.02 11.40 9.41
CA GLN A 44 -10.34 12.17 10.44
C GLN A 44 -9.24 11.35 11.11
N ASN A 45 -8.26 12.05 11.68
CA ASN A 45 -7.25 11.43 12.52
C ASN A 45 -7.91 10.74 13.72
N LYS A 46 -7.38 9.59 14.08
CA LYS A 46 -7.80 8.78 15.22
C LYS A 46 -6.58 8.49 16.09
N LEU A 47 -6.40 7.24 16.53
CA LEU A 47 -5.15 6.83 17.18
C LEU A 47 -3.95 6.89 16.23
N GLY A 48 -4.18 6.74 14.93
CA GLY A 48 -3.23 7.00 13.86
C GLY A 48 -3.72 8.13 12.94
N PRO A 49 -2.85 8.65 12.07
CA PRO A 49 -3.24 9.67 11.11
C PRO A 49 -4.13 9.11 10.01
N ILE A 50 -4.92 9.98 9.36
CA ILE A 50 -5.62 9.60 8.13
C ILE A 50 -4.60 9.11 7.09
N LEU A 51 -5.02 8.15 6.27
CA LEU A 51 -4.17 7.58 5.23
C LEU A 51 -4.52 8.07 3.82
N ASN A 52 -5.38 9.08 3.70
CA ASN A 52 -5.66 9.75 2.44
C ASN A 52 -4.38 10.36 1.86
N GLY A 53 -4.16 10.18 0.57
CA GLY A 53 -3.00 10.73 -0.11
C GLY A 53 -1.67 10.12 0.34
N LEU A 54 -1.68 8.90 0.89
CA LEU A 54 -0.48 8.27 1.42
C LEU A 54 0.61 8.06 0.37
N ASP A 55 0.23 7.68 -0.85
CA ASP A 55 1.18 7.50 -1.95
C ASP A 55 1.86 8.82 -2.29
N GLY A 56 3.17 8.87 -2.09
CA GLY A 56 3.99 10.08 -2.29
C GLY A 56 3.98 11.07 -1.13
N ARG A 57 3.29 10.77 -0.03
CA ARG A 57 3.24 11.63 1.16
C ARG A 57 4.49 11.47 2.01
N ARG A 58 4.98 12.57 2.54
CA ARG A 58 6.10 12.56 3.49
C ARG A 58 5.65 12.07 4.86
N SER A 59 6.52 11.31 5.52
CA SER A 59 6.32 10.88 6.90
C SER A 59 6.14 12.09 7.84
N GLY A 60 5.23 11.94 8.82
CA GLY A 60 5.02 12.98 9.83
C GLY A 60 4.34 14.25 9.34
N SER A 61 3.65 14.23 8.18
CA SER A 61 3.21 15.45 7.51
C SER A 61 1.70 15.74 7.59
N VAL A 62 0.88 14.84 8.11
CA VAL A 62 -0.57 15.10 8.23
C VAL A 62 -0.83 16.18 9.26
N ALA A 63 -1.58 17.21 8.84
CA ALA A 63 -1.97 18.30 9.72
C ALA A 63 -2.82 17.80 10.90
N GLY A 64 -2.55 18.34 12.09
CA GLY A 64 -3.36 18.07 13.27
C GLY A 64 -3.14 16.72 13.94
N TYR A 65 -2.24 15.89 13.41
CA TYR A 65 -1.88 14.62 14.06
C TYR A 65 -0.61 14.78 14.90
N ASP A 66 -0.64 14.25 16.11
CA ASP A 66 0.49 14.27 17.04
C ASP A 66 1.42 13.07 16.80
N TYR A 67 2.34 13.24 15.86
CA TYR A 67 3.36 12.23 15.55
C TYR A 67 4.43 12.12 16.64
N SER A 68 5.06 10.94 16.73
CA SER A 68 6.35 10.82 17.43
C SER A 68 7.41 11.68 16.74
N ASP A 69 8.41 12.12 17.50
CA ASP A 69 9.57 12.82 16.94
C ASP A 69 10.29 11.93 15.91
N ALA A 70 10.38 10.63 16.18
CA ALA A 70 10.95 9.66 15.25
C ALA A 70 10.24 9.68 13.88
N MET A 71 8.92 9.73 13.85
CA MET A 71 8.16 9.76 12.59
C MET A 71 8.31 11.11 11.89
N LYS A 72 8.30 12.22 12.63
CA LYS A 72 8.55 13.56 12.06
C LYS A 72 9.91 13.65 11.39
N ASN A 73 10.92 13.01 11.95
CA ASN A 73 12.31 13.09 11.51
C ASN A 73 12.72 11.92 10.60
N ALA A 74 11.83 10.99 10.31
CA ALA A 74 12.15 9.79 9.54
C ALA A 74 12.57 10.07 8.10
N GLY A 75 12.07 11.15 7.48
CA GLY A 75 12.43 11.54 6.13
C GLY A 75 11.96 10.55 5.05
N ILE A 76 10.91 9.78 5.33
CA ILE A 76 10.36 8.78 4.42
C ILE A 76 9.34 9.44 3.52
N VAL A 77 9.41 9.13 2.22
CA VAL A 77 8.31 9.34 1.26
C VAL A 77 7.60 8.00 1.09
N TRP A 78 6.32 7.98 1.41
CA TRP A 78 5.56 6.74 1.40
C TRP A 78 5.33 6.24 -0.03
N SER A 79 5.58 4.96 -0.21
CA SER A 79 5.39 4.19 -1.43
C SER A 79 4.99 2.77 -1.06
N GLU A 80 4.71 1.92 -2.04
CA GLU A 80 4.48 0.51 -1.77
C GLU A 80 5.63 -0.10 -0.96
N ALA A 81 6.88 0.11 -1.39
CA ALA A 81 8.05 -0.46 -0.73
C ALA A 81 8.20 0.02 0.71
N THR A 82 8.13 1.33 0.95
CA THR A 82 8.35 1.90 2.28
C THR A 82 7.20 1.60 3.25
N VAL A 83 5.96 1.56 2.76
CA VAL A 83 4.81 1.14 3.58
C VAL A 83 4.92 -0.32 3.97
N LYS A 84 5.26 -1.21 3.03
CA LYS A 84 5.43 -2.65 3.31
C LYS A 84 6.51 -2.89 4.36
N GLU A 85 7.64 -2.22 4.24
CA GLU A 85 8.71 -2.29 5.24
C GLU A 85 8.24 -1.79 6.62
N PHE A 86 7.55 -0.66 6.65
CA PHE A 86 7.09 -0.07 7.90
C PHE A 86 6.05 -0.95 8.60
N ILE A 87 5.02 -1.40 7.90
CA ILE A 87 3.96 -2.20 8.53
C ILE A 87 4.41 -3.61 8.93
N ALA A 88 5.44 -4.16 8.27
CA ALA A 88 6.01 -5.45 8.66
C ALA A 88 6.66 -5.40 10.05
N ASN A 89 7.35 -4.32 10.36
CA ASN A 89 7.96 -4.08 11.67
C ASN A 89 8.13 -2.58 11.92
N PRO A 90 7.10 -1.90 12.45
CA PRO A 90 7.15 -0.45 12.62
C PRO A 90 8.34 0.03 13.47
N ALA A 91 8.62 -0.63 14.57
CA ALA A 91 9.71 -0.25 15.47
C ALA A 91 11.09 -0.41 14.85
N ALA A 92 11.27 -1.35 13.95
CA ALA A 92 12.54 -1.54 13.23
C ALA A 92 12.73 -0.47 12.15
N LYS A 93 11.68 -0.13 11.41
CA LYS A 93 11.75 0.88 10.35
C LYS A 93 11.85 2.29 10.89
N VAL A 94 11.08 2.60 11.93
CA VAL A 94 11.05 3.92 12.59
C VAL A 94 11.14 3.71 14.11
N PRO A 95 12.34 3.52 14.65
CA PRO A 95 12.52 3.38 16.11
C PRO A 95 11.94 4.58 16.86
N GLY A 96 11.04 4.33 17.80
CA GLY A 96 10.34 5.36 18.54
C GLY A 96 8.97 5.74 17.97
N THR A 97 8.52 5.08 16.91
CA THR A 97 7.15 5.27 16.39
C THR A 97 6.09 4.90 17.41
N LYS A 98 4.97 5.61 17.37
CA LYS A 98 3.78 5.29 18.19
C LYS A 98 3.01 4.08 17.67
N MET A 99 3.19 3.69 16.42
CA MET A 99 2.53 2.52 15.82
C MET A 99 3.18 1.25 16.34
N THR A 100 2.39 0.40 17.01
CA THR A 100 2.86 -0.83 17.63
C THR A 100 2.38 -2.10 16.94
N LEU A 101 1.34 -1.98 16.09
CA LEU A 101 0.79 -3.12 15.36
C LEU A 101 1.68 -3.47 14.17
N SER A 102 2.10 -4.74 14.08
CA SER A 102 2.78 -5.27 12.90
C SER A 102 1.80 -6.02 12.00
N PHE A 103 1.95 -5.83 10.69
CA PHE A 103 1.16 -6.55 9.68
C PHE A 103 1.87 -7.85 9.31
N THR A 104 1.29 -8.98 9.71
CA THR A 104 1.94 -10.30 9.62
C THR A 104 1.31 -11.24 8.59
N ARG A 105 0.43 -10.73 7.73
CA ARG A 105 -0.29 -11.55 6.74
C ARG A 105 0.51 -11.89 5.48
N GLY A 106 1.75 -11.41 5.37
CA GLY A 106 2.63 -11.69 4.25
C GLY A 106 2.58 -10.64 3.13
N ASP A 107 3.47 -10.83 2.17
CA ASP A 107 3.73 -9.83 1.11
C ASP A 107 2.55 -9.63 0.16
N LYS A 108 1.85 -10.70 -0.21
CA LYS A 108 0.69 -10.59 -1.09
C LYS A 108 -0.41 -9.74 -0.47
N ASP A 109 -0.76 -10.01 0.78
CA ASP A 109 -1.81 -9.26 1.47
C ASP A 109 -1.38 -7.79 1.69
N ALA A 110 -0.10 -7.55 1.94
CA ALA A 110 0.45 -6.19 2.02
C ALA A 110 0.38 -5.45 0.68
N THR A 111 0.63 -6.14 -0.43
CA THR A 111 0.49 -5.59 -1.78
C THR A 111 -0.98 -5.23 -2.08
N ASP A 112 -1.91 -6.09 -1.73
CA ASP A 112 -3.34 -5.84 -1.90
C ASP A 112 -3.83 -4.70 -1.00
N LEU A 113 -3.34 -4.64 0.25
CA LEU A 113 -3.61 -3.54 1.17
C LEU A 113 -3.15 -2.20 0.60
N TRP A 114 -1.94 -2.16 0.04
CA TRP A 114 -1.42 -0.96 -0.63
C TRP A 114 -2.29 -0.57 -1.82
N ALA A 115 -2.72 -1.53 -2.64
CA ALA A 115 -3.62 -1.28 -3.76
C ALA A 115 -4.93 -0.59 -3.33
N TYR A 116 -5.45 -0.96 -2.16
CA TYR A 116 -6.63 -0.32 -1.58
C TYR A 116 -6.32 1.10 -1.09
N ILE A 117 -5.30 1.27 -0.27
CA ILE A 117 -4.98 2.56 0.37
C ILE A 117 -4.57 3.61 -0.66
N LYS A 118 -3.76 3.24 -1.65
CA LYS A 118 -3.25 4.19 -2.66
C LYS A 118 -4.32 4.83 -3.52
N GLN A 119 -5.52 4.24 -3.57
CA GLN A 119 -6.64 4.79 -4.35
C GLN A 119 -7.11 6.13 -3.82
N PHE A 120 -6.94 6.40 -2.52
CA PHE A 120 -7.45 7.60 -1.89
C PHE A 120 -6.49 8.77 -2.08
N GLY A 121 -6.95 9.82 -2.74
CA GLY A 121 -6.23 11.07 -2.86
C GLY A 121 -6.22 11.87 -1.55
N PRO A 122 -5.52 13.02 -1.51
CA PRO A 122 -5.47 13.87 -0.30
C PRO A 122 -6.83 14.35 0.19
N ASP A 123 -7.80 14.49 -0.72
CA ASP A 123 -9.19 14.86 -0.41
C ASP A 123 -10.07 13.67 0.01
N GLY A 124 -9.52 12.46 0.03
CA GLY A 124 -10.24 11.24 0.33
C GLY A 124 -11.05 10.65 -0.82
N LYS A 125 -11.04 11.28 -1.98
CA LYS A 125 -11.69 10.73 -3.18
C LYS A 125 -10.82 9.68 -3.84
N ILE A 126 -11.45 8.68 -4.42
CA ILE A 126 -10.75 7.68 -5.24
C ILE A 126 -10.28 8.35 -6.53
N LYS A 127 -9.00 8.16 -6.79
CA LYS A 127 -8.33 8.66 -8.01
C LYS A 127 -8.65 7.80 -9.21
#